data_e0e7e3c81d6d67375a7133c97082bbfe
#
_entry.id   e0e7e3c81d6d67375a7133c97082bbfe
#
_cell.length_a   1.000
_cell.length_b   1.000
_cell.length_c   1.000
_cell.angle_alpha   90.00
_cell.angle_beta   90.00
_cell.angle_gamma   90.00
#
_symmetry.space_group_name_H-M   'P 1'
#
loop_
_entity.id
_entity.type
_entity.pdbx_description
1 polymer ?
#
loop_
_entity_poly.entity_id
_entity_poly.type
_entity_poly.pdbx_seq_one_letter_code
_entity_poly.pdbx_strand_id
1 'polypeptide(L)'
;LPSSMHAVNIEEFEHMGHEWVRYDVPVRDADTDEMVTMHFERPVFRRILVRGAGGSDRRPVVKMSICMGDRVYEEQFSLRDRGDMNYPVLIGRRTIEHVGLIDVSKTFMHKPSCSEADYDQERQRQHDREEKGAGNEPMTPAGEVDA
;
A
#
# COMPACT_ATOMS: atom_id res chain seq x y z
N LEU A 1 -3.40 10.14 5.77
CA LEU A 1 -3.49 9.57 4.41
C LEU A 1 -2.69 8.27 4.34
N PRO A 2 -3.23 7.22 3.72
CA PRO A 2 -2.44 6.04 3.40
C PRO A 2 -1.44 6.36 2.28
N SER A 3 -0.50 5.45 2.06
CA SER A 3 0.34 5.48 0.87
C SER A 3 -0.50 5.24 -0.39
N SER A 4 0.04 5.55 -1.54
CA SER A 4 -0.64 5.37 -2.82
C SER A 4 0.24 4.55 -3.75
N MET A 5 -0.37 3.58 -4.44
CA MET A 5 0.30 2.70 -5.39
C MET A 5 -0.29 2.89 -6.78
N HIS A 6 0.58 3.07 -7.78
CA HIS A 6 0.16 3.01 -9.17
C HIS A 6 -0.31 1.60 -9.49
N ALA A 7 -1.56 1.49 -9.90
CA ALA A 7 -2.15 0.23 -10.32
C ALA A 7 -3.02 0.47 -11.56
N VAL A 8 -3.04 -0.50 -12.43
CA VAL A 8 -3.86 -0.50 -13.64
C VAL A 8 -4.74 -1.73 -13.66
N ASN A 9 -5.74 -1.74 -14.54
CA ASN A 9 -6.70 -2.84 -14.65
C ASN A 9 -7.36 -3.17 -13.30
N ILE A 10 -7.69 -2.13 -12.55
CA ILE A 10 -8.29 -2.25 -11.22
C ILE A 10 -9.73 -2.74 -11.38
N GLU A 11 -10.03 -3.90 -10.82
CA GLU A 11 -11.35 -4.52 -10.88
C GLU A 11 -11.77 -5.01 -9.52
N GLU A 12 -12.90 -4.52 -9.02
CA GLU A 12 -13.46 -4.98 -7.76
C GLU A 12 -14.43 -6.14 -8.01
N PHE A 13 -14.40 -7.12 -7.12
CA PHE A 13 -15.27 -8.30 -7.19
C PHE A 13 -15.59 -8.79 -5.78
N GLU A 14 -16.60 -9.64 -5.69
CA GLU A 14 -16.99 -10.26 -4.43
C GLU A 14 -16.48 -11.70 -4.40
N HIS A 15 -15.91 -12.11 -3.27
CA HIS A 15 -15.46 -13.46 -3.04
C HIS A 15 -15.78 -13.89 -1.61
N MET A 16 -16.53 -14.98 -1.46
CA MET A 16 -16.95 -15.51 -0.16
C MET A 16 -17.62 -14.46 0.76
N GLY A 17 -18.45 -13.59 0.18
CA GLY A 17 -19.16 -12.54 0.90
C GLY A 17 -18.31 -11.33 1.26
N HIS A 18 -17.07 -11.26 0.81
CA HIS A 18 -16.15 -10.15 1.04
C HIS A 18 -15.82 -9.44 -0.26
N GLU A 19 -15.54 -8.15 -0.16
CA GLU A 19 -15.09 -7.37 -1.30
C GLU A 19 -13.59 -7.53 -1.50
N TRP A 20 -13.22 -7.82 -2.74
CA TRP A 20 -11.86 -8.00 -3.20
C TRP A 20 -11.56 -7.09 -4.37
N VAL A 21 -10.31 -6.87 -4.62
CA VAL A 21 -9.83 -6.15 -5.80
C VAL A 21 -8.69 -6.90 -6.44
N ARG A 22 -8.76 -7.04 -7.77
CA ARG A 22 -7.62 -7.48 -8.57
C ARG A 22 -7.07 -6.29 -9.31
N TYR A 23 -5.75 -6.27 -9.45
CA TYR A 23 -5.06 -5.15 -10.08
C TYR A 23 -3.67 -5.57 -10.53
N ASP A 24 -3.13 -4.77 -11.44
CA ASP A 24 -1.80 -4.96 -11.97
C ASP A 24 -0.90 -3.80 -11.53
N VAL A 25 0.31 -4.13 -11.13
CA VAL A 25 1.33 -3.15 -10.75
C VAL A 25 2.49 -3.28 -11.71
N PRO A 26 2.67 -2.30 -12.63
CA PRO A 26 3.87 -2.26 -13.45
C PRO A 26 5.04 -1.74 -12.61
N VAL A 27 6.10 -2.51 -12.57
CA VAL A 27 7.33 -2.16 -11.85
C VAL A 27 8.54 -2.32 -12.76
N ARG A 28 9.55 -1.50 -12.52
CA ARG A 28 10.82 -1.63 -13.22
C ARG A 28 11.73 -2.57 -12.43
N ASP A 29 12.17 -3.63 -13.09
CA ASP A 29 13.15 -4.54 -12.52
C ASP A 29 14.50 -3.81 -12.38
N ALA A 30 15.02 -3.76 -11.15
CA ALA A 30 16.27 -3.05 -10.87
C ALA A 30 17.50 -3.69 -11.51
N ASP A 31 17.45 -5.00 -11.78
CA ASP A 31 18.58 -5.74 -12.35
C ASP A 31 18.62 -5.68 -13.88
N THR A 32 17.44 -5.73 -14.52
CA THR A 32 17.34 -5.78 -15.99
C THR A 32 16.90 -4.45 -16.62
N ASP A 33 16.43 -3.51 -15.81
CA ASP A 33 15.82 -2.24 -16.25
C ASP A 33 14.56 -2.43 -17.13
N GLU A 34 14.01 -3.63 -17.16
CA GLU A 34 12.79 -3.94 -17.90
C GLU A 34 11.55 -3.71 -17.05
N MET A 35 10.45 -3.32 -17.71
CA MET A 35 9.16 -3.23 -17.05
C MET A 35 8.55 -4.62 -16.89
N VAL A 36 8.19 -4.96 -15.66
CA VAL A 36 7.51 -6.21 -15.31
C VAL A 36 6.16 -5.87 -14.71
N THR A 37 5.12 -6.56 -15.12
CA THR A 37 3.79 -6.39 -14.54
C THR A 37 3.53 -7.48 -13.52
N MET A 38 3.23 -7.07 -12.30
CA MET A 38 2.85 -7.99 -11.22
C MET A 38 1.33 -7.96 -11.05
N HIS A 39 0.73 -9.14 -10.93
CA HIS A 39 -0.71 -9.31 -10.75
C HIS A 39 -1.04 -9.61 -9.30
N PHE A 40 -2.01 -8.91 -8.75
CA PHE A 40 -2.43 -9.08 -7.38
C PHE A 40 -3.94 -9.23 -7.26
N GLU A 41 -4.35 -10.01 -6.26
CA GLU A 41 -5.71 -10.04 -5.75
C GLU A 41 -5.63 -9.85 -4.24
N ARG A 42 -6.37 -8.89 -3.71
CA ARG A 42 -6.35 -8.56 -2.28
C ARG A 42 -7.75 -8.24 -1.78
N PRO A 43 -8.06 -8.58 -0.54
CA PRO A 43 -9.27 -8.06 0.09
C PRO A 43 -9.22 -6.54 0.15
N VAL A 44 -10.35 -5.90 -0.09
CA VAL A 44 -10.47 -4.46 0.13
C VAL A 44 -10.50 -4.23 1.63
N PHE A 45 -9.47 -3.57 2.16
CA PHE A 45 -9.39 -3.27 3.58
C PHE A 45 -10.35 -2.15 3.98
N ARG A 46 -10.41 -1.10 3.18
CA ARG A 46 -11.36 0.02 3.30
C ARG A 46 -11.39 0.80 2.00
N ARG A 47 -12.30 1.77 1.93
CA ARG A 47 -12.31 2.74 0.83
C ARG A 47 -12.08 4.13 1.38
N ILE A 48 -11.40 4.95 0.61
CA ILE A 48 -11.21 6.36 0.92
C ILE A 48 -11.81 7.21 -0.19
N LEU A 49 -12.28 8.39 0.20
CA LEU A 49 -12.68 9.43 -0.72
C LEU A 49 -11.62 10.52 -0.72
N VAL A 50 -10.96 10.71 -1.85
CA VAL A 50 -9.95 11.76 -2.02
C VAL A 50 -10.59 12.91 -2.77
N ARG A 51 -10.61 14.08 -2.16
CA ARG A 51 -11.14 15.30 -2.75
C ARG A 51 -9.99 16.17 -3.25
N GLY A 52 -10.13 16.70 -4.44
CA GLY A 52 -9.15 17.57 -5.04
C GLY A 52 -9.81 18.57 -5.99
N ALA A 53 -9.01 19.37 -6.68
CA ALA A 53 -9.48 20.42 -7.58
C ALA A 53 -10.35 19.90 -8.75
N GLY A 54 -10.17 18.65 -9.14
CA GLY A 54 -10.94 18.00 -10.22
C GLY A 54 -12.17 17.22 -9.74
N GLY A 55 -12.55 17.31 -8.47
CA GLY A 55 -13.67 16.58 -7.90
C GLY A 55 -13.24 15.56 -6.85
N SER A 56 -14.06 14.54 -6.61
CA SER A 56 -13.77 13.49 -5.65
C SER A 56 -13.52 12.15 -6.34
N ASP A 57 -12.59 11.39 -5.79
CA ASP A 57 -12.18 10.08 -6.29
C ASP A 57 -12.23 9.07 -5.15
N ARG A 58 -13.04 8.03 -5.32
CA ARG A 58 -13.17 6.95 -4.34
C ARG A 58 -12.21 5.83 -4.71
N ARG A 59 -11.34 5.46 -3.78
CA ARG A 59 -10.27 4.48 -4.02
C ARG A 59 -10.35 3.32 -3.06
N PRO A 60 -10.17 2.08 -3.54
CA PRO A 60 -9.95 0.95 -2.65
C PRO A 60 -8.59 1.06 -1.99
N VAL A 61 -8.51 0.64 -0.74
CA VAL A 61 -7.28 0.54 0.04
C VAL A 61 -7.03 -0.93 0.34
N VAL A 62 -5.84 -1.38 0.05
CA VAL A 62 -5.39 -2.75 0.31
C VAL A 62 -4.18 -2.72 1.23
N LYS A 63 -3.88 -3.84 1.86
CA LYS A 63 -2.63 -4.02 2.60
C LYS A 63 -1.62 -4.72 1.70
N MET A 64 -0.42 -4.18 1.62
CA MET A 64 0.69 -4.76 0.88
C MET A 64 1.96 -4.68 1.72
N SER A 65 2.81 -5.68 1.59
CA SER A 65 4.12 -5.69 2.22
C SER A 65 5.16 -5.08 1.29
N ILE A 66 5.93 -4.14 1.82
CA ILE A 66 7.01 -3.47 1.10
C ILE A 66 8.32 -3.63 1.87
N CYS A 67 9.40 -3.77 1.11
CA CYS A 67 10.75 -3.78 1.67
C CYS A 67 11.35 -2.38 1.55
N MET A 68 11.72 -1.80 2.69
CA MET A 68 12.43 -0.51 2.74
C MET A 68 13.70 -0.68 3.56
N GLY A 69 14.84 -0.54 2.91
CA GLY A 69 16.11 -0.87 3.52
C GLY A 69 16.22 -2.38 3.77
N ASP A 70 16.39 -2.76 5.00
CA ASP A 70 16.50 -4.17 5.44
C ASP A 70 15.25 -4.66 6.19
N ARG A 71 14.18 -3.90 6.18
CA ARG A 71 12.95 -4.21 6.91
C ARG A 71 11.74 -4.24 6.01
N VAL A 72 10.85 -5.19 6.28
CA VAL A 72 9.53 -5.29 5.63
C VAL A 72 8.49 -4.58 6.49
N TYR A 73 7.66 -3.80 5.82
CA TYR A 73 6.50 -3.11 6.41
C TYR A 73 5.24 -3.54 5.68
N GLU A 74 4.23 -3.99 6.41
CA GLU A 74 2.89 -4.15 5.84
C GLU A 74 2.11 -2.86 6.05
N GLU A 75 1.73 -2.22 4.95
CA GLU A 75 1.14 -0.89 4.98
C GLU A 75 -0.11 -0.82 4.10
N GLN A 76 -0.91 0.19 4.36
CA GLN A 76 -2.10 0.49 3.59
C GLN A 76 -1.73 1.28 2.34
N PHE A 77 -2.22 0.82 1.20
CA PHE A 77 -2.05 1.50 -0.08
C PHE A 77 -3.40 1.74 -0.74
N SER A 78 -3.69 2.99 -1.07
CA SER A 78 -4.78 3.29 -1.99
C SER A 78 -4.34 3.00 -3.41
N LEU A 79 -5.23 2.44 -4.21
CA LEU A 79 -4.94 2.06 -5.59
C LEU A 79 -5.52 3.08 -6.55
N ARG A 80 -4.71 3.53 -7.48
CA ARG A 80 -5.11 4.44 -8.54
C ARG A 80 -4.15 4.32 -9.72
N ASP A 81 -4.66 4.54 -10.93
CA ASP A 81 -3.80 4.77 -12.09
C ASP A 81 -3.05 6.10 -11.93
N ARG A 82 -1.75 6.00 -11.71
CA ARG A 82 -0.83 7.12 -11.55
C ARG A 82 0.13 7.25 -12.72
N GLY A 83 -0.24 6.71 -13.89
CA GLY A 83 0.62 6.67 -15.07
C GLY A 83 1.05 8.03 -15.60
N ASP A 84 0.31 9.10 -15.26
CA ASP A 84 0.61 10.48 -15.58
C ASP A 84 1.50 11.18 -14.51
N MET A 85 1.89 10.48 -13.47
CA MET A 85 2.70 11.02 -12.38
C MET A 85 4.14 10.52 -12.44
N ASN A 86 5.07 11.32 -11.88
CA ASN A 86 6.49 11.02 -11.94
C ASN A 86 6.89 9.77 -11.16
N TYR A 87 6.12 9.41 -10.11
CA TYR A 87 6.47 8.30 -9.24
C TYR A 87 5.27 7.36 -9.08
N PRO A 88 5.50 6.04 -9.25
CA PRO A 88 4.42 5.05 -9.11
C PRO A 88 3.99 4.80 -7.67
N VAL A 89 4.85 5.11 -6.71
CA VAL A 89 4.55 4.93 -5.28
C VAL A 89 4.73 6.25 -4.56
N LEU A 90 3.72 6.60 -3.78
CA LEU A 90 3.78 7.75 -2.88
C LEU A 90 3.64 7.24 -1.45
N ILE A 91 4.66 7.47 -0.64
CA ILE A 91 4.65 7.07 0.77
C ILE A 91 3.91 8.13 1.58
N GLY A 92 2.83 7.72 2.22
CA GLY A 92 1.98 8.59 3.00
C GLY A 92 2.40 8.70 4.46
N ARG A 93 1.79 9.66 5.16
CA ARG A 93 2.09 9.95 6.56
C ARG A 93 1.97 8.71 7.45
N ARG A 94 0.95 7.91 7.25
CA ARG A 94 0.70 6.69 8.05
C ARG A 94 1.87 5.70 7.97
N THR A 95 2.42 5.50 6.80
CA THR A 95 3.61 4.66 6.61
C THR A 95 4.84 5.30 7.25
N ILE A 96 5.02 6.60 7.06
CA ILE A 96 6.17 7.34 7.62
C ILE A 96 6.20 7.25 9.14
N GLU A 97 5.06 7.27 9.81
CA GLU A 97 4.98 7.08 11.27
C GLU A 97 5.61 5.77 11.73
N HIS A 98 5.54 4.73 10.91
CA HIS A 98 6.12 3.42 11.22
C HIS A 98 7.59 3.29 10.83
N VAL A 99 8.02 4.03 9.82
CA VAL A 99 9.39 3.98 9.30
C VAL A 99 10.35 4.83 10.14
N GLY A 100 9.93 6.02 10.53
CA GLY A 100 10.73 6.95 11.31
C GLY A 100 10.92 8.30 10.62
N LEU A 101 12.08 8.91 10.80
CA LEU A 101 12.40 10.20 10.22
C LEU A 101 12.97 10.06 8.82
N ILE A 102 12.62 11.00 7.95
CA ILE A 102 13.11 11.06 6.57
C ILE A 102 14.08 12.23 6.44
N ASP A 103 15.30 11.91 6.02
CA ASP A 103 16.31 12.91 5.67
C ASP A 103 16.19 13.20 4.17
N VAL A 104 15.51 14.30 3.84
CA VAL A 104 15.26 14.70 2.45
C VAL A 104 16.49 15.24 1.74
N SER A 105 17.60 15.45 2.46
CA SER A 105 18.85 15.91 1.85
C SER A 105 19.63 14.82 1.15
N LYS A 106 19.24 13.56 1.35
CA LYS A 106 19.90 12.36 0.81
C LYS A 106 18.96 11.56 -0.06
N THR A 107 19.50 10.91 -1.08
CA THR A 107 18.73 10.05 -1.99
C THR A 107 19.48 8.74 -2.22
N PHE A 108 18.74 7.66 -2.46
CA PHE A 108 19.30 6.36 -2.83
C PHE A 108 20.36 5.84 -1.86
N MET A 109 20.17 6.04 -0.55
CA MET A 109 21.16 5.64 0.46
C MET A 109 21.26 4.13 0.66
N HIS A 110 20.17 3.40 0.44
CA HIS A 110 20.09 1.97 0.67
C HIS A 110 19.35 1.27 -0.46
N LYS A 111 19.85 0.08 -0.85
CA LYS A 111 19.08 -0.82 -1.69
C LYS A 111 18.20 -1.70 -0.80
N PRO A 112 16.97 -2.04 -1.23
CA PRO A 112 16.15 -3.00 -0.50
C PRO A 112 16.87 -4.34 -0.36
N SER A 113 16.92 -4.88 0.86
CA SER A 113 17.58 -6.15 1.15
C SER A 113 16.77 -6.93 2.21
N CYS A 114 15.60 -7.43 1.81
CA CYS A 114 14.76 -8.23 2.68
C CYS A 114 14.78 -9.69 2.26
N SER A 115 14.75 -10.58 3.27
CA SER A 115 14.61 -12.02 3.10
C SER A 115 13.17 -12.46 3.27
N GLU A 116 12.87 -13.70 2.90
CA GLU A 116 11.55 -14.28 3.19
C GLU A 116 11.26 -14.29 4.70
N ALA A 117 12.29 -14.51 5.53
CA ALA A 117 12.13 -14.46 6.97
C ALA A 117 11.69 -13.07 7.46
N ASP A 118 12.13 -12.00 6.81
CA ASP A 118 11.70 -10.63 7.15
C ASP A 118 10.21 -10.43 6.83
N TYR A 119 9.73 -10.97 5.71
CA TYR A 119 8.30 -10.96 5.36
C TYR A 119 7.48 -11.79 6.35
N ASP A 120 7.97 -12.96 6.76
CA ASP A 120 7.29 -13.80 7.75
C ASP A 120 7.18 -13.12 9.11
N GLN A 121 8.25 -12.45 9.55
CA GLN A 121 8.25 -11.68 10.79
C GLN A 121 7.20 -10.55 10.74
N GLU A 122 7.07 -9.86 9.63
CA GLU A 122 6.08 -8.79 9.49
C GLU A 122 4.66 -9.36 9.51
N ARG A 123 4.41 -10.47 8.83
CA ARG A 123 3.11 -11.15 8.89
C ARG A 123 2.76 -11.55 10.33
N GLN A 124 3.71 -12.06 11.09
CA GLN A 124 3.49 -12.42 12.49
C GLN A 124 3.20 -11.19 13.35
N ARG A 125 3.93 -10.09 13.16
CA ARG A 125 3.66 -8.84 13.87
C ARG A 125 2.26 -8.30 13.59
N GLN A 126 1.81 -8.37 12.35
CA GLN A 126 0.46 -7.93 11.97
C GLN A 126 -0.60 -8.81 12.61
N HIS A 127 -0.42 -10.12 12.59
CA HIS A 127 -1.32 -11.06 13.23
C HIS A 127 -1.45 -10.80 14.74
N ASP A 128 -0.33 -10.60 15.42
CA ASP A 128 -0.30 -10.29 16.85
C ASP A 128 -1.01 -8.97 17.18
N ARG A 129 -0.88 -7.96 16.32
CA ARG A 129 -1.59 -6.69 16.47
C ARG A 129 -3.10 -6.85 16.29
N GLU A 130 -3.51 -7.63 15.31
CA GLU A 130 -4.92 -7.89 15.04
C GLU A 130 -5.57 -8.65 16.19
N GLU A 131 -4.90 -9.62 16.76
CA GLU A 131 -5.38 -10.34 17.94
C GLU A 131 -5.51 -9.43 19.17
N LYS A 132 -4.57 -8.53 19.39
CA LYS A 132 -4.61 -7.57 20.49
C LYS A 132 -5.63 -6.46 20.28
N GLY A 133 -5.88 -6.08 19.02
CA GLY A 133 -6.80 -5.01 18.64
C GLY A 133 -8.25 -5.47 18.47
N ALA A 134 -8.49 -6.76 18.28
CA ALA A 134 -9.81 -7.30 17.95
C ALA A 134 -10.90 -7.06 19.02
N GLY A 135 -10.51 -6.67 20.24
CA GLY A 135 -11.44 -6.35 21.33
C GLY A 135 -11.79 -4.88 21.50
N ASN A 136 -11.13 -3.94 20.83
CA ASN A 136 -11.14 -2.52 21.19
C ASN A 136 -11.33 -1.51 20.06
N GLU A 137 -11.38 -1.90 18.79
CA GLU A 137 -11.58 -0.93 17.71
C GLU A 137 -13.03 -0.91 17.24
N PRO A 138 -13.68 0.27 17.30
CA PRO A 138 -14.93 0.42 16.59
C PRO A 138 -14.67 0.30 15.09
N MET A 139 -15.54 -0.44 14.38
CA MET A 139 -15.51 -0.48 12.93
C MET A 139 -15.60 0.95 12.39
N THR A 140 -14.50 1.44 11.84
CA THR A 140 -14.51 2.74 11.20
C THR A 140 -15.12 2.60 9.82
N PRO A 141 -16.22 3.33 9.52
CA PRO A 141 -16.72 3.36 8.15
C PRO A 141 -15.65 3.92 7.22
N ALA A 142 -15.77 3.61 5.91
CA ALA A 142 -14.87 4.11 4.89
C ALA A 142 -14.58 5.60 5.10
N GLY A 143 -13.33 5.93 5.43
CA GLY A 143 -12.98 7.28 5.83
C GLY A 143 -12.97 8.25 4.67
N GLU A 144 -13.56 9.43 4.85
CA GLU A 144 -13.34 10.57 3.98
C GLU A 144 -11.98 11.19 4.32
N VAL A 145 -11.19 11.44 3.29
CA VAL A 145 -9.90 12.09 3.44
C VAL A 145 -9.84 13.26 2.48
N ASP A 146 -9.58 14.45 3.00
CA ASP A 146 -9.31 15.63 2.18
C ASP A 146 -7.85 15.59 1.72
N ALA A 147 -7.65 15.73 0.43
CA ALA A 147 -6.33 15.75 -0.17
C ALA A 147 -5.72 17.15 -0.12
#